data_0b03ae26d57d2834ddf85034e4ca2ec6
#
_entry.id   0b03ae26d57d2834ddf85034e4ca2ec6
#
_cell.length_a   1.000
_cell.length_b   1.000
_cell.length_c   1.000
_cell.angle_alpha   90.00
_cell.angle_beta   90.00
_cell.angle_gamma   90.00
#
_symmetry.space_group_name_H-M   'P 1'
#
loop_
_entity.id
_entity.type
_entity.pdbx_description
1 polymer ?
#
loop_
_entity_poly.entity_id
_entity_poly.type
_entity_poly.pdbx_seq_one_letter_code
_entity_poly.pdbx_strand_id
1 'polypeptide(L)'
;MARTRFLQGLDDLRARLLRMGGLAEQAVDRACQAYIDRDLTRCRMVLEGETQINITEREIDELAFDLLAMQQPMAVDLRFILAVTKINADLERVGDQAVNIAERVMDMVDLPKADLPVDIPRMAAAVSAMVRRALESFIEGKAELAQAVLEMDNVVDRMKDEAFIVLVKSMNEHPETTRQALDALLVARNLERVADHATNIAEDVIFWVRGADVRHNVAPEPPVQHEVTESH
;
A
#
# COMPACT_ATOMS: atom_id res chain seq x y z
N MET A 1 -11.19 18.04 30.06
CA MET A 1 -10.46 16.75 30.23
C MET A 1 -10.81 15.70 29.16
N ALA A 2 -12.08 15.36 28.90
CA ALA A 2 -12.42 14.32 27.88
C ALA A 2 -11.94 14.66 26.46
N ARG A 3 -12.20 15.87 25.97
CA ARG A 3 -11.78 16.31 24.62
C ARG A 3 -10.25 16.34 24.46
N THR A 4 -9.50 16.71 25.50
CA THR A 4 -8.03 16.72 25.44
C THR A 4 -7.48 15.30 25.29
N ARG A 5 -8.07 14.32 26.01
CA ARG A 5 -7.68 12.91 25.90
C ARG A 5 -8.01 12.34 24.50
N PHE A 6 -9.14 12.75 23.93
CA PHE A 6 -9.50 12.33 22.57
C PHE A 6 -8.52 12.85 21.52
N LEU A 7 -8.16 14.14 21.56
CA LEU A 7 -7.17 14.72 20.65
C LEU A 7 -5.80 14.04 20.78
N GLN A 8 -5.36 13.76 22.02
CA GLN A 8 -4.14 12.98 22.25
C GLN A 8 -4.24 11.58 21.64
N GLY A 9 -5.40 10.92 21.70
CA GLY A 9 -5.63 9.63 21.06
C GLY A 9 -5.55 9.68 19.54
N LEU A 10 -6.07 10.75 18.91
CA LEU A 10 -5.94 10.94 17.46
C LEU A 10 -4.47 11.16 17.04
N ASP A 11 -3.70 11.92 17.83
CA ASP A 11 -2.28 12.13 17.60
C ASP A 11 -1.48 10.81 17.74
N ASP A 12 -1.81 9.98 18.75
CA ASP A 12 -1.20 8.66 18.94
C ASP A 12 -1.57 7.71 17.80
N LEU A 13 -2.83 7.71 17.36
CA LEU A 13 -3.29 6.91 16.21
C LEU A 13 -2.53 7.28 14.92
N ARG A 14 -2.35 8.59 14.68
CA ARG A 14 -1.52 9.09 13.56
C ARG A 14 -0.07 8.62 13.67
N ALA A 15 0.54 8.74 14.84
CA ALA A 15 1.93 8.34 15.04
C ALA A 15 2.16 6.84 14.84
N ARG A 16 1.21 6.00 15.29
CA ARG A 16 1.27 4.54 15.07
C ARG A 16 1.13 4.19 13.60
N LEU A 17 0.20 4.83 12.88
CA LEU A 17 0.05 4.59 11.44
C LEU A 17 1.31 4.98 10.65
N LEU A 18 1.97 6.09 11.01
CA LEU A 18 3.24 6.48 10.39
C LEU A 18 4.36 5.46 10.67
N ARG A 19 4.41 4.91 11.88
CA ARG A 19 5.33 3.82 12.20
C ARG A 19 5.04 2.57 11.36
N MET A 20 3.76 2.20 11.21
CA MET A 20 3.32 1.11 10.36
C MET A 20 3.75 1.32 8.91
N GLY A 21 3.53 2.53 8.37
CA GLY A 21 3.97 2.91 7.02
C GLY A 21 5.47 2.76 6.82
N GLY A 22 6.28 3.18 7.79
CA GLY A 22 7.74 2.99 7.75
C GLY A 22 8.17 1.52 7.76
N LEU A 23 7.45 0.65 8.50
CA LEU A 23 7.70 -0.80 8.49
C LEU A 23 7.36 -1.42 7.14
N ALA A 24 6.21 -1.09 6.56
CA ALA A 24 5.78 -1.59 5.27
C ALA A 24 6.70 -1.13 4.13
N GLU A 25 7.06 0.17 4.07
CA GLU A 25 8.03 0.71 3.11
C GLU A 25 9.36 -0.03 3.20
N GLN A 26 9.90 -0.21 4.41
CA GLN A 26 11.17 -0.90 4.63
C GLN A 26 11.11 -2.37 4.22
N ALA A 27 9.96 -3.05 4.41
CA ALA A 27 9.78 -4.44 3.98
C ALA A 27 9.84 -4.55 2.45
N VAL A 28 9.14 -3.67 1.72
CA VAL A 28 9.16 -3.64 0.24
C VAL A 28 10.57 -3.36 -0.28
N ASP A 29 11.25 -2.33 0.25
CA ASP A 29 12.60 -1.98 -0.20
C ASP A 29 13.59 -3.13 0.03
N ARG A 30 13.51 -3.82 1.17
CA ARG A 30 14.34 -4.99 1.47
C ARG A 30 14.04 -6.16 0.55
N ALA A 31 12.77 -6.45 0.28
CA ALA A 31 12.37 -7.54 -0.61
C ALA A 31 12.83 -7.27 -2.06
N CYS A 32 12.71 -6.04 -2.53
CA CYS A 32 13.21 -5.63 -3.84
C CYS A 32 14.74 -5.75 -3.95
N GLN A 33 15.48 -5.30 -2.93
CA GLN A 33 16.93 -5.46 -2.90
C GLN A 33 17.35 -6.92 -2.79
N ALA A 34 16.60 -7.73 -2.01
CA ALA A 34 16.84 -9.17 -1.94
C ALA A 34 16.70 -9.84 -3.32
N TYR A 35 15.72 -9.42 -4.14
CA TYR A 35 15.55 -9.91 -5.50
C TYR A 35 16.73 -9.53 -6.40
N ILE A 36 17.15 -8.26 -6.36
CA ILE A 36 18.23 -7.74 -7.22
C ILE A 36 19.56 -8.46 -6.89
N ASP A 37 19.88 -8.57 -5.59
CA ASP A 37 21.16 -9.09 -5.11
C ASP A 37 21.15 -10.62 -4.89
N ARG A 38 19.97 -11.27 -4.91
CA ARG A 38 19.74 -12.66 -4.49
C ARG A 38 20.20 -12.92 -3.05
N ASP A 39 19.82 -12.01 -2.14
CA ASP A 39 20.30 -11.98 -0.75
C ASP A 39 19.31 -12.65 0.20
N LEU A 40 19.60 -13.87 0.61
CA LEU A 40 18.81 -14.64 1.58
C LEU A 40 18.73 -13.98 2.96
N THR A 41 19.74 -13.21 3.34
CA THR A 41 19.74 -12.51 4.64
C THR A 41 18.65 -11.44 4.65
N ARG A 42 18.52 -10.67 3.57
CA ARG A 42 17.44 -9.71 3.42
C ARG A 42 16.08 -10.38 3.37
N CYS A 43 15.95 -11.53 2.71
CA CYS A 43 14.68 -12.28 2.73
C CYS A 43 14.27 -12.63 4.16
N ARG A 44 15.18 -13.17 4.97
CA ARG A 44 14.88 -13.50 6.38
C ARG A 44 14.48 -12.27 7.19
N MET A 45 15.14 -11.13 6.97
CA MET A 45 14.78 -9.88 7.64
C MET A 45 13.36 -9.39 7.27
N VAL A 46 12.89 -9.67 6.04
CA VAL A 46 11.50 -9.36 5.64
C VAL A 46 10.53 -10.26 6.39
N LEU A 47 10.74 -11.59 6.40
CA LEU A 47 9.88 -12.55 7.08
C LEU A 47 9.82 -12.28 8.61
N GLU A 48 10.96 -11.98 9.23
CA GLU A 48 11.01 -11.63 10.66
C GLU A 48 10.27 -10.31 10.96
N GLY A 49 10.34 -9.36 10.04
CA GLY A 49 9.69 -8.05 10.16
C GLY A 49 8.15 -8.09 10.07
N GLU A 50 7.59 -9.08 9.39
CA GLU A 50 6.14 -9.28 9.25
C GLU A 50 5.41 -9.36 10.60
N THR A 51 5.99 -10.06 11.57
CA THR A 51 5.43 -10.15 12.92
C THR A 51 5.20 -8.78 13.55
N GLN A 52 6.14 -7.83 13.34
CA GLN A 52 6.01 -6.48 13.88
C GLN A 52 4.92 -5.67 13.14
N ILE A 53 4.76 -5.88 11.83
CA ILE A 53 3.69 -5.29 11.03
C ILE A 53 2.34 -5.75 11.60
N ASN A 54 2.13 -7.05 11.77
CA ASN A 54 0.89 -7.65 12.27
C ASN A 54 0.55 -7.26 13.72
N ILE A 55 1.57 -7.05 14.57
CA ILE A 55 1.37 -6.51 15.92
C ILE A 55 0.91 -5.06 15.84
N THR A 56 1.59 -4.24 15.03
CA THR A 56 1.29 -2.82 14.91
C THR A 56 -0.09 -2.59 14.30
N GLU A 57 -0.52 -3.41 13.33
CA GLU A 57 -1.86 -3.39 12.77
C GLU A 57 -2.92 -3.53 13.88
N ARG A 58 -2.81 -4.56 14.71
CA ARG A 58 -3.76 -4.79 15.82
C ARG A 58 -3.78 -3.67 16.84
N GLU A 59 -2.61 -3.11 17.19
CA GLU A 59 -2.51 -1.97 18.12
C GLU A 59 -3.21 -0.73 17.57
N ILE A 60 -3.19 -0.51 16.25
CA ILE A 60 -3.88 0.61 15.60
C ILE A 60 -5.38 0.37 15.62
N ASP A 61 -5.85 -0.82 15.27
CA ASP A 61 -7.26 -1.16 15.27
C ASP A 61 -7.87 -1.06 16.66
N GLU A 62 -7.21 -1.61 17.69
CA GLU A 62 -7.66 -1.48 19.10
C GLU A 62 -7.80 -0.02 19.50
N LEU A 63 -6.82 0.83 19.20
CA LEU A 63 -6.87 2.24 19.52
C LEU A 63 -7.99 2.96 18.75
N ALA A 64 -8.20 2.63 17.46
CA ALA A 64 -9.27 3.20 16.66
C ALA A 64 -10.65 2.83 17.23
N PHE A 65 -10.87 1.57 17.61
CA PHE A 65 -12.09 1.11 18.26
C PHE A 65 -12.35 1.83 19.59
N ASP A 66 -11.33 1.98 20.43
CA ASP A 66 -11.43 2.69 21.70
C ASP A 66 -11.85 4.16 21.49
N LEU A 67 -11.26 4.84 20.51
CA LEU A 67 -11.62 6.22 20.17
C LEU A 67 -13.05 6.36 19.69
N LEU A 68 -13.54 5.42 18.88
CA LEU A 68 -14.94 5.40 18.41
C LEU A 68 -15.92 5.08 19.54
N ALA A 69 -15.57 4.14 20.42
CA ALA A 69 -16.45 3.69 21.52
C ALA A 69 -16.58 4.73 22.65
N MET A 70 -15.47 5.41 22.98
CA MET A 70 -15.45 6.33 24.14
C MET A 70 -15.99 7.73 23.84
N GLN A 71 -16.05 8.13 22.57
CA GLN A 71 -16.43 9.50 22.20
C GLN A 71 -17.25 9.48 20.90
N GLN A 72 -18.19 10.41 20.78
CA GLN A 72 -18.93 10.63 19.53
C GLN A 72 -18.10 11.58 18.65
N PRO A 73 -17.19 11.07 17.78
CA PRO A 73 -16.34 11.93 16.98
C PRO A 73 -17.17 12.77 15.99
N MET A 74 -16.77 14.03 15.82
CA MET A 74 -17.35 14.91 14.79
C MET A 74 -16.98 14.38 13.40
N ALA A 75 -17.73 14.76 12.37
CA ALA A 75 -17.62 14.21 11.02
C ALA A 75 -16.18 14.13 10.47
N VAL A 76 -15.33 15.13 10.75
CA VAL A 76 -13.92 15.15 10.31
C VAL A 76 -13.08 14.12 11.07
N ASP A 77 -13.26 14.06 12.39
CA ASP A 77 -12.52 13.12 13.24
C ASP A 77 -12.94 11.67 12.93
N LEU A 78 -14.24 11.46 12.69
CA LEU A 78 -14.74 10.14 12.26
C LEU A 78 -14.14 9.71 10.93
N ARG A 79 -14.09 10.59 9.92
CA ARG A 79 -13.46 10.26 8.64
C ARG A 79 -11.98 9.96 8.79
N PHE A 80 -11.26 10.69 9.66
CA PHE A 80 -9.87 10.43 9.96
C PHE A 80 -9.68 9.01 10.53
N ILE A 81 -10.44 8.64 11.56
CA ILE A 81 -10.32 7.30 12.18
C ILE A 81 -10.65 6.20 11.17
N LEU A 82 -11.71 6.38 10.36
CA LEU A 82 -12.08 5.43 9.32
C LEU A 82 -11.02 5.31 8.22
N ALA A 83 -10.40 6.42 7.80
CA ALA A 83 -9.30 6.38 6.85
C ALA A 83 -8.09 5.66 7.44
N VAL A 84 -7.75 5.93 8.71
CA VAL A 84 -6.63 5.24 9.39
C VAL A 84 -6.83 3.73 9.44
N THR A 85 -8.02 3.23 9.78
CA THR A 85 -8.27 1.78 9.83
C THR A 85 -8.15 1.12 8.45
N LYS A 86 -8.56 1.79 7.39
CA LYS A 86 -8.42 1.26 6.02
C LYS A 86 -6.97 1.30 5.55
N ILE A 87 -6.30 2.44 5.74
CA ILE A 87 -4.88 2.58 5.40
C ILE A 87 -4.03 1.56 6.18
N ASN A 88 -4.38 1.28 7.45
CA ASN A 88 -3.72 0.27 8.26
C ASN A 88 -3.78 -1.12 7.62
N ALA A 89 -4.96 -1.53 7.16
CA ALA A 89 -5.15 -2.81 6.47
C ALA A 89 -4.40 -2.86 5.12
N ASP A 90 -4.36 -1.76 4.35
CA ASP A 90 -3.59 -1.72 3.12
C ASP A 90 -2.07 -1.76 3.37
N LEU A 91 -1.57 -1.16 4.45
CA LEU A 91 -0.16 -1.25 4.84
C LEU A 91 0.26 -2.66 5.29
N GLU A 92 -0.62 -3.39 5.98
CA GLU A 92 -0.40 -4.82 6.29
C GLU A 92 -0.27 -5.63 4.99
N ARG A 93 -1.19 -5.46 4.04
CA ARG A 93 -1.13 -6.13 2.74
C ARG A 93 0.13 -5.76 1.94
N VAL A 94 0.61 -4.52 2.02
CA VAL A 94 1.92 -4.13 1.45
C VAL A 94 3.04 -4.98 2.07
N GLY A 95 3.02 -5.19 3.39
CA GLY A 95 3.93 -6.10 4.09
C GLY A 95 3.86 -7.54 3.58
N ASP A 96 2.64 -8.06 3.41
CA ASP A 96 2.38 -9.41 2.86
C ASP A 96 2.96 -9.57 1.45
N GLN A 97 2.82 -8.55 0.59
CA GLN A 97 3.42 -8.62 -0.75
C GLN A 97 4.96 -8.62 -0.68
N ALA A 98 5.56 -7.90 0.28
CA ALA A 98 7.00 -7.95 0.50
C ALA A 98 7.47 -9.35 0.94
N VAL A 99 6.71 -10.03 1.80
CA VAL A 99 6.95 -11.44 2.18
C VAL A 99 6.86 -12.34 0.96
N ASN A 100 5.79 -12.21 0.15
CA ASN A 100 5.64 -12.99 -1.08
C ASN A 100 6.83 -12.82 -2.05
N ILE A 101 7.37 -11.59 -2.18
CA ILE A 101 8.56 -11.34 -3.00
C ILE A 101 9.78 -12.04 -2.39
N ALA A 102 9.99 -11.93 -1.07
CA ALA A 102 11.12 -12.56 -0.39
C ALA A 102 11.09 -14.08 -0.52
N GLU A 103 9.92 -14.72 -0.41
CA GLU A 103 9.74 -16.15 -0.63
C GLU A 103 10.12 -16.56 -2.05
N ARG A 104 9.70 -15.80 -3.07
CA ARG A 104 10.11 -16.07 -4.48
C ARG A 104 11.63 -15.98 -4.65
N VAL A 105 12.28 -15.03 -3.99
CA VAL A 105 13.74 -14.93 -4.02
C VAL A 105 14.39 -16.17 -3.38
N MET A 106 13.85 -16.66 -2.28
CA MET A 106 14.35 -17.88 -1.63
C MET A 106 14.20 -19.12 -2.52
N ASP A 107 13.10 -19.22 -3.28
CA ASP A 107 12.86 -20.33 -4.21
C ASP A 107 13.80 -20.30 -5.43
N MET A 108 14.29 -19.12 -5.81
CA MET A 108 15.11 -18.94 -7.03
C MET A 108 16.61 -18.79 -6.77
N VAL A 109 17.04 -18.71 -5.52
CA VAL A 109 18.45 -18.38 -5.19
C VAL A 109 19.45 -19.39 -5.74
N ASP A 110 19.09 -20.67 -5.75
CA ASP A 110 19.93 -21.77 -6.22
C ASP A 110 19.89 -21.95 -7.76
N LEU A 111 18.99 -21.24 -8.44
CA LEU A 111 18.91 -21.28 -9.90
C LEU A 111 20.02 -20.42 -10.53
N PRO A 112 20.56 -20.79 -11.69
CA PRO A 112 21.48 -19.95 -12.43
C PRO A 112 20.88 -18.57 -12.70
N LYS A 113 21.70 -17.50 -12.70
CA LYS A 113 21.22 -16.19 -13.16
C LYS A 113 20.83 -16.27 -14.62
N ALA A 114 19.63 -15.80 -14.97
CA ALA A 114 19.16 -15.68 -16.33
C ALA A 114 19.12 -14.18 -16.71
N ASP A 115 19.49 -13.89 -17.94
CA ASP A 115 19.31 -12.55 -18.53
C ASP A 115 17.87 -12.48 -19.07
N LEU A 116 16.98 -11.90 -18.27
CA LEU A 116 15.57 -11.80 -18.61
C LEU A 116 15.26 -10.42 -19.20
N PRO A 117 14.42 -10.33 -20.24
CA PRO A 117 14.11 -9.08 -20.92
C PRO A 117 13.11 -8.22 -20.13
N VAL A 118 13.33 -8.04 -18.84
CA VAL A 118 12.44 -7.29 -17.93
C VAL A 118 13.25 -6.50 -16.92
N ASP A 119 12.85 -5.26 -16.66
CA ASP A 119 13.51 -4.35 -15.71
C ASP A 119 12.73 -4.31 -14.38
N ILE A 120 12.81 -5.39 -13.61
CA ILE A 120 12.22 -5.47 -12.26
C ILE A 120 12.78 -4.38 -11.32
N PRO A 121 14.09 -4.05 -11.32
CA PRO A 121 14.60 -2.94 -10.51
C PRO A 121 13.90 -1.60 -10.77
N ARG A 122 13.63 -1.27 -12.03
CA ARG A 122 12.90 -0.05 -12.39
C ARG A 122 11.45 -0.06 -11.90
N MET A 123 10.76 -1.20 -12.03
CA MET A 123 9.41 -1.36 -11.51
C MET A 123 9.39 -1.23 -9.97
N ALA A 124 10.33 -1.88 -9.28
CA ALA A 124 10.48 -1.77 -7.83
C ALA A 124 10.67 -0.32 -7.36
N ALA A 125 11.54 0.44 -8.03
CA ALA A 125 11.76 1.85 -7.72
C ALA A 125 10.49 2.71 -7.91
N ALA A 126 9.69 2.45 -8.96
CA ALA A 126 8.42 3.13 -9.19
C ALA A 126 7.41 2.83 -8.08
N VAL A 127 7.28 1.57 -7.68
CA VAL A 127 6.36 1.12 -6.63
C VAL A 127 6.75 1.68 -5.26
N SER A 128 8.04 1.63 -4.89
CA SER A 128 8.53 2.26 -3.64
C SER A 128 8.25 3.77 -3.62
N ALA A 129 8.37 4.45 -4.76
CA ALA A 129 8.03 5.87 -4.85
C ALA A 129 6.52 6.12 -4.65
N MET A 130 5.64 5.23 -5.14
CA MET A 130 4.19 5.32 -4.92
C MET A 130 3.84 5.16 -3.43
N VAL A 131 4.35 4.14 -2.75
CA VAL A 131 4.13 3.91 -1.31
C VAL A 131 4.56 5.13 -0.50
N ARG A 132 5.77 5.64 -0.76
CA ARG A 132 6.30 6.84 -0.08
C ARG A 132 5.41 8.05 -0.31
N ARG A 133 4.97 8.28 -1.55
CA ARG A 133 4.11 9.42 -1.89
C ARG A 133 2.73 9.31 -1.24
N ALA A 134 2.16 8.11 -1.16
CA ALA A 134 0.90 7.85 -0.47
C ALA A 134 1.01 8.18 1.03
N LEU A 135 2.09 7.74 1.69
CA LEU A 135 2.37 8.07 3.09
C LEU A 135 2.61 9.59 3.29
N GLU A 136 3.36 10.23 2.40
CA GLU A 136 3.56 11.69 2.42
C GLU A 136 2.24 12.45 2.34
N SER A 137 1.32 12.00 1.45
CA SER A 137 -0.02 12.60 1.33
C SER A 137 -0.83 12.52 2.63
N PHE A 138 -0.71 11.41 3.36
CA PHE A 138 -1.33 11.24 4.67
C PHE A 138 -0.67 12.14 5.74
N ILE A 139 0.66 12.22 5.77
CA ILE A 139 1.40 13.07 6.71
C ILE A 139 0.98 14.53 6.58
N GLU A 140 0.93 15.02 5.36
CA GLU A 140 0.62 16.41 5.06
C GLU A 140 -0.88 16.72 5.03
N GLY A 141 -1.74 15.70 4.98
CA GLY A 141 -3.18 15.87 4.81
C GLY A 141 -3.54 16.57 3.50
N LYS A 142 -2.82 16.26 2.41
CA LYS A 142 -2.96 16.91 1.10
C LYS A 142 -3.50 15.94 0.05
N ALA A 143 -4.73 16.20 -0.39
CA ALA A 143 -5.37 15.42 -1.44
C ALA A 143 -4.67 15.52 -2.81
N GLU A 144 -3.95 16.63 -3.07
CA GLU A 144 -3.19 16.83 -4.32
C GLU A 144 -2.01 15.85 -4.41
N LEU A 145 -1.33 15.56 -3.30
CA LEU A 145 -0.27 14.55 -3.27
C LEU A 145 -0.84 13.14 -3.47
N ALA A 146 -2.00 12.87 -2.88
CA ALA A 146 -2.71 11.60 -3.08
C ALA A 146 -3.15 11.43 -4.54
N GLN A 147 -3.67 12.49 -5.18
CA GLN A 147 -4.04 12.45 -6.60
C GLN A 147 -2.86 12.09 -7.52
N ALA A 148 -1.66 12.58 -7.19
CA ALA A 148 -0.46 12.24 -7.96
C ALA A 148 -0.10 10.75 -7.88
N VAL A 149 -0.44 10.04 -6.78
CA VAL A 149 -0.25 8.58 -6.68
C VAL A 149 -1.15 7.85 -7.67
N LEU A 150 -2.41 8.27 -7.81
CA LEU A 150 -3.35 7.67 -8.78
C LEU A 150 -2.86 7.81 -10.23
N GLU A 151 -2.13 8.88 -10.54
CA GLU A 151 -1.53 9.06 -11.86
C GLU A 151 -0.31 8.16 -12.08
N MET A 152 0.46 7.86 -11.02
CA MET A 152 1.64 6.98 -11.08
C MET A 152 1.25 5.53 -11.36
N ASP A 153 0.09 5.09 -10.92
CA ASP A 153 -0.42 3.72 -11.06
C ASP A 153 -0.43 3.24 -12.51
N ASN A 154 -0.91 4.08 -13.42
CA ASN A 154 -0.91 3.79 -14.86
C ASN A 154 0.49 3.43 -15.44
N VAL A 155 1.57 3.88 -14.79
CA VAL A 155 2.93 3.57 -15.23
C VAL A 155 3.31 2.16 -14.78
N VAL A 156 2.97 1.80 -13.52
CA VAL A 156 3.26 0.47 -12.96
C VAL A 156 2.44 -0.60 -13.67
N ASP A 157 1.17 -0.34 -13.98
CA ASP A 157 0.30 -1.23 -14.74
C ASP A 157 0.90 -1.56 -16.11
N ARG A 158 1.35 -0.55 -16.85
CA ARG A 158 2.02 -0.78 -18.14
C ARG A 158 3.29 -1.61 -17.99
N MET A 159 4.11 -1.35 -16.95
CA MET A 159 5.32 -2.14 -16.70
C MET A 159 5.00 -3.61 -16.43
N LYS A 160 3.92 -3.90 -15.68
CA LYS A 160 3.46 -5.27 -15.42
C LYS A 160 2.97 -5.95 -16.69
N ASP A 161 2.19 -5.26 -17.51
CA ASP A 161 1.69 -5.81 -18.78
C ASP A 161 2.83 -6.08 -19.78
N GLU A 162 3.79 -5.16 -19.89
CA GLU A 162 5.00 -5.36 -20.68
C GLU A 162 5.82 -6.55 -20.16
N ALA A 163 6.03 -6.65 -18.83
CA ALA A 163 6.73 -7.77 -18.22
C ALA A 163 6.05 -9.11 -18.54
N PHE A 164 4.71 -9.18 -18.48
CA PHE A 164 3.97 -10.38 -18.85
C PHE A 164 4.27 -10.81 -20.29
N ILE A 165 4.15 -9.89 -21.25
CA ILE A 165 4.33 -10.17 -22.67
C ILE A 165 5.76 -10.66 -22.96
N VAL A 166 6.77 -9.95 -22.45
CA VAL A 166 8.17 -10.26 -22.76
C VAL A 166 8.64 -11.54 -22.06
N LEU A 167 8.18 -11.80 -20.84
CA LEU A 167 8.55 -13.00 -20.09
C LEU A 167 7.88 -14.25 -20.65
N VAL A 168 6.60 -14.18 -21.06
CA VAL A 168 5.92 -15.31 -21.73
C VAL A 168 6.59 -15.63 -23.05
N LYS A 169 6.99 -14.63 -23.82
CA LYS A 169 7.78 -14.84 -25.04
C LYS A 169 9.12 -15.50 -24.72
N SER A 170 9.84 -15.00 -23.73
CA SER A 170 11.14 -15.57 -23.30
C SER A 170 11.02 -17.04 -22.88
N MET A 171 9.95 -17.43 -22.15
CA MET A 171 9.72 -18.83 -21.78
C MET A 171 9.55 -19.75 -22.97
N ASN A 172 8.97 -19.27 -24.08
CA ASN A 172 8.82 -20.05 -25.30
C ASN A 172 10.12 -20.15 -26.10
N GLU A 173 10.92 -19.08 -26.14
CA GLU A 173 12.19 -19.03 -26.88
C GLU A 173 13.34 -19.67 -26.09
N HIS A 174 13.30 -19.64 -24.77
CA HIS A 174 14.34 -20.12 -23.86
C HIS A 174 13.74 -21.02 -22.75
N PRO A 175 13.32 -22.27 -23.09
CA PRO A 175 12.69 -23.18 -22.10
C PRO A 175 13.55 -23.47 -20.87
N GLU A 176 14.88 -23.39 -21.00
CA GLU A 176 15.86 -23.62 -19.91
C GLU A 176 15.79 -22.54 -18.82
N THR A 177 15.27 -21.35 -19.10
CA THR A 177 15.10 -20.24 -18.15
C THR A 177 13.65 -20.02 -17.72
N THR A 178 12.74 -20.91 -18.08
CA THR A 178 11.30 -20.79 -17.79
C THR A 178 11.03 -20.57 -16.28
N ARG A 179 11.76 -21.26 -15.41
CA ARG A 179 11.59 -21.13 -13.95
C ARG A 179 11.90 -19.72 -13.48
N GLN A 180 13.04 -19.17 -13.91
CA GLN A 180 13.46 -17.81 -13.55
C GLN A 180 12.52 -16.75 -14.12
N ALA A 181 12.02 -16.95 -15.33
CA ALA A 181 11.06 -16.06 -15.98
C ALA A 181 9.70 -16.07 -15.25
N LEU A 182 9.25 -17.24 -14.78
CA LEU A 182 8.04 -17.37 -13.96
C LEU A 182 8.19 -16.65 -12.62
N ASP A 183 9.32 -16.82 -11.93
CA ASP A 183 9.59 -16.16 -10.67
C ASP A 183 9.63 -14.63 -10.86
N ALA A 184 10.26 -14.13 -11.92
CA ALA A 184 10.25 -12.71 -12.26
C ALA A 184 8.83 -12.15 -12.52
N LEU A 185 7.99 -12.94 -13.20
CA LEU A 185 6.58 -12.60 -13.46
C LEU A 185 5.78 -12.50 -12.15
N LEU A 186 6.00 -13.43 -11.22
CA LEU A 186 5.34 -13.42 -9.91
C LEU A 186 5.81 -12.23 -9.06
N VAL A 187 7.10 -11.88 -9.12
CA VAL A 187 7.61 -10.67 -8.46
C VAL A 187 6.99 -9.41 -9.06
N ALA A 188 6.91 -9.29 -10.39
CA ALA A 188 6.25 -8.15 -11.04
C ALA A 188 4.78 -8.02 -10.62
N ARG A 189 4.05 -9.14 -10.49
CA ARG A 189 2.67 -9.16 -10.00
C ARG A 189 2.56 -8.72 -8.54
N ASN A 190 3.47 -9.13 -7.67
CA ASN A 190 3.45 -8.69 -6.27
C ASN A 190 3.77 -7.19 -6.17
N LEU A 191 4.67 -6.66 -7.02
CA LEU A 191 4.96 -5.24 -7.10
C LEU A 191 3.73 -4.42 -7.54
N GLU A 192 2.99 -4.89 -8.55
CA GLU A 192 1.74 -4.24 -8.96
C GLU A 192 0.71 -4.22 -7.82
N ARG A 193 0.57 -5.31 -7.06
CA ARG A 193 -0.32 -5.32 -5.89
C ARG A 193 0.10 -4.32 -4.81
N VAL A 194 1.40 -4.11 -4.61
CA VAL A 194 1.89 -3.04 -3.72
C VAL A 194 1.45 -1.68 -4.24
N ALA A 195 1.51 -1.44 -5.56
CA ALA A 195 1.03 -0.21 -6.18
C ALA A 195 -0.48 -0.02 -5.99
N ASP A 196 -1.29 -1.08 -6.19
CA ASP A 196 -2.73 -1.07 -5.91
C ASP A 196 -3.04 -0.64 -4.47
N HIS A 197 -2.30 -1.17 -3.49
CA HIS A 197 -2.47 -0.77 -2.10
C HIS A 197 -2.04 0.68 -1.84
N ALA A 198 -0.99 1.17 -2.50
CA ALA A 198 -0.60 2.59 -2.43
C ALA A 198 -1.69 3.49 -3.03
N THR A 199 -2.38 3.05 -4.08
CA THR A 199 -3.52 3.71 -4.70
C THR A 199 -4.70 3.77 -3.72
N ASN A 200 -5.05 2.65 -3.08
CA ASN A 200 -6.09 2.60 -2.05
C ASN A 200 -5.81 3.57 -0.88
N ILE A 201 -4.55 3.60 -0.40
CA ILE A 201 -4.12 4.54 0.64
C ILE A 201 -4.35 5.99 0.19
N ALA A 202 -3.99 6.32 -1.05
CA ALA A 202 -4.18 7.66 -1.60
C ALA A 202 -5.67 8.04 -1.69
N GLU A 203 -6.54 7.13 -2.13
CA GLU A 203 -7.99 7.32 -2.18
C GLU A 203 -8.59 7.56 -0.79
N ASP A 204 -8.15 6.82 0.22
CA ASP A 204 -8.60 7.00 1.60
C ASP A 204 -8.09 8.33 2.22
N VAL A 205 -6.93 8.83 1.82
CA VAL A 205 -6.47 10.18 2.16
C VAL A 205 -7.36 11.24 1.51
N ILE A 206 -7.73 11.10 0.23
CA ILE A 206 -8.66 12.03 -0.45
C ILE A 206 -10.01 12.03 0.26
N PHE A 207 -10.54 10.85 0.59
CA PHE A 207 -11.78 10.72 1.34
C PHE A 207 -11.71 11.43 2.70
N TRP A 208 -10.64 11.22 3.46
CA TRP A 208 -10.47 11.89 4.75
C TRP A 208 -10.46 13.41 4.60
N VAL A 209 -9.65 13.93 3.67
CA VAL A 209 -9.41 15.38 3.51
C VAL A 209 -10.61 16.08 2.89
N ARG A 210 -11.17 15.55 1.80
CA ARG A 210 -12.23 16.20 1.01
C ARG A 210 -13.63 15.73 1.38
N GLY A 211 -13.78 14.59 2.04
CA GLY A 211 -15.08 13.96 2.30
C GLY A 211 -15.76 13.39 1.04
N ALA A 212 -15.01 13.27 -0.06
CA ALA A 212 -15.49 12.72 -1.32
C ALA A 212 -14.89 11.34 -1.57
N ASP A 213 -15.72 10.36 -1.91
CA ASP A 213 -15.26 9.04 -2.36
C ASP A 213 -14.91 9.13 -3.85
N VAL A 214 -13.63 8.92 -4.18
CA VAL A 214 -13.13 8.98 -5.56
C VAL A 214 -12.98 7.59 -6.19
N ARG A 215 -13.24 6.54 -5.42
CA ARG A 215 -13.28 5.17 -5.92
C ARG A 215 -14.38 5.03 -6.96
N HIS A 216 -14.08 4.39 -8.06
CA HIS A 216 -15.02 4.08 -9.15
C HIS A 216 -15.56 5.27 -9.97
N ASN A 217 -14.89 6.44 -9.97
CA ASN A 217 -15.34 7.62 -10.76
C ASN A 217 -16.82 7.97 -10.55
N VAL A 218 -17.39 7.72 -9.39
CA VAL A 218 -18.75 8.14 -9.06
C VAL A 218 -18.72 9.65 -8.85
N ALA A 219 -19.30 10.40 -9.78
CA ALA A 219 -19.53 11.83 -9.59
C ALA A 219 -20.30 12.04 -8.27
N PRO A 220 -19.91 13.00 -7.41
CA PRO A 220 -20.63 13.24 -6.17
C PRO A 220 -22.09 13.53 -6.47
N GLU A 221 -23.01 12.75 -5.88
CA GLU A 221 -24.42 13.10 -5.90
C GLU A 221 -24.60 14.49 -5.27
N PRO A 222 -25.37 15.39 -5.90
CA PRO A 222 -25.65 16.68 -5.30
C PRO A 222 -26.35 16.48 -3.95
N PRO A 223 -26.07 17.34 -2.95
CA PRO A 223 -26.64 17.19 -1.62
C PRO A 223 -28.16 17.14 -1.71
N VAL A 224 -28.76 16.12 -1.10
CA VAL A 224 -30.22 15.98 -1.00
C VAL A 224 -30.76 17.21 -0.27
N GLN A 225 -31.42 18.09 -0.99
CA GLN A 225 -32.17 19.22 -0.42
C GLN A 225 -33.37 18.62 0.29
N HIS A 226 -33.34 18.55 1.62
CA HIS A 226 -34.56 18.32 2.39
C HIS A 226 -35.44 19.56 2.27
N GLU A 227 -36.42 19.51 1.41
CA GLU A 227 -37.50 20.47 1.42
C GLU A 227 -38.21 20.36 2.79
N VAL A 228 -38.02 21.37 3.61
CA VAL A 228 -38.82 21.57 4.82
C VAL A 228 -40.18 22.03 4.31
N THR A 229 -41.14 21.12 4.17
CA THR A 229 -42.53 21.45 3.99
C THR A 229 -43.05 22.08 5.28
N GLU A 230 -43.07 23.39 5.31
CA GLU A 230 -43.87 24.15 6.30
C GLU A 230 -45.34 23.86 6.02
N SER A 231 -45.96 23.02 6.83
CA SER A 231 -47.40 22.86 6.90
C SER A 231 -47.98 23.99 7.76
N HIS A 232 -48.80 24.83 7.14
CA HIS A 232 -49.68 25.80 7.78
C HIS A 232 -50.86 25.13 8.43
#